data_243decf7b30137acb88e19c80be4aff4
#
_entry.id   243decf7b30137acb88e19c80be4aff4
#
_cell.length_a   1.000
_cell.length_b   1.000
_cell.length_c   1.000
_cell.angle_alpha   90.00
_cell.angle_beta   90.00
_cell.angle_gamma   90.00
#
_symmetry.space_group_name_H-M   'P 1'
#
loop_
_entity.id
_entity.type
_entity.pdbx_description
1 polymer ?
#
loop_
_entity_poly.entity_id
_entity_poly.type
_entity_poly.pdbx_seq_one_letter_code
_entity_poly.pdbx_strand_id
1 'polypeptide(L)'
;MARSGNEYLARQNLRLVNDKPLLYYIIKTSLEFKNADVYVTTDSEEIKELSLMYGSEVILRPKLPTKQSTTLEDIAFHSLTLLSKKNIHYQKCLLITPKFPLIKKSTIKDFFKNLDIKVNTIFGYLNNFDKSQKINNLKNNIEQLNDISFPVADVKKIVSFNCDQFLKSKQFTKPFFGQKLSNYEYFTLLNYHDIGVLETLLKRKKILIRVDGSREIGLGHIYNMLTILNNFRNDDLLIVMNSSKQLGSNLLKEHLYKIKFFSSHKQLQNIIEKFKPDIIFNDILNTSIEYMIFLKNLSCFVVNFEDLGSGKKHANLVFNAIYFSKSKNRNEFYGNNFAAVRDEFRIWESHVFKPKVNRILITFGGSDPTNRTQQILKIISTLDVKQIEFTVILGLGY
;
A
#
# COMPACT_ATOMS: atom_id res chain seq x y z
N MET A 1 -14.49 -18.17 10.41
CA MET A 1 -14.82 -18.53 11.79
C MET A 1 -15.10 -17.29 12.60
N ALA A 2 -16.31 -17.11 13.11
CA ALA A 2 -16.71 -15.91 13.85
C ALA A 2 -17.37 -16.29 15.19
N ARG A 3 -16.97 -15.63 16.28
CA ARG A 3 -17.54 -15.77 17.61
C ARG A 3 -18.29 -14.51 18.00
N SER A 4 -19.25 -14.62 18.93
CA SER A 4 -20.02 -13.49 19.47
C SER A 4 -19.20 -12.46 20.25
N GLY A 5 -18.02 -12.84 20.77
CA GLY A 5 -17.13 -11.93 21.50
C GLY A 5 -15.71 -12.49 21.71
N ASN A 6 -14.81 -11.61 22.19
CA ASN A 6 -13.52 -11.97 22.74
C ASN A 6 -13.26 -11.09 23.99
N GLU A 7 -12.26 -11.48 24.80
CA GLU A 7 -11.93 -10.83 26.07
C GLU A 7 -11.46 -9.36 25.93
N TYR A 8 -10.87 -8.99 24.77
CA TYR A 8 -10.26 -7.68 24.56
C TYR A 8 -11.17 -6.70 23.81
N LEU A 9 -12.07 -7.22 22.96
CA LEU A 9 -13.00 -6.41 22.17
C LEU A 9 -14.35 -7.09 22.07
N ALA A 10 -15.29 -6.72 22.95
CA ALA A 10 -16.63 -7.27 22.98
C ALA A 10 -17.32 -7.11 21.62
N ARG A 11 -17.99 -8.17 21.13
CA ARG A 11 -18.72 -8.19 19.87
C ARG A 11 -17.83 -7.80 18.65
N GLN A 12 -16.54 -8.12 18.67
CA GLN A 12 -15.55 -7.68 17.67
C GLN A 12 -16.03 -7.84 16.22
N ASN A 13 -16.63 -8.99 15.89
CA ASN A 13 -17.05 -9.30 14.50
C ASN A 13 -18.22 -8.44 14.02
N LEU A 14 -18.96 -7.85 14.93
CA LEU A 14 -20.14 -7.00 14.69
C LEU A 14 -19.82 -5.50 14.80
N ARG A 15 -18.61 -5.13 15.24
CA ARG A 15 -18.19 -3.73 15.32
C ARG A 15 -18.13 -3.12 13.93
N LEU A 16 -18.70 -1.92 13.81
CA LEU A 16 -18.67 -1.19 12.55
C LEU A 16 -17.29 -0.62 12.29
N VAL A 17 -16.88 -0.74 11.05
CA VAL A 17 -15.69 -0.20 10.44
C VAL A 17 -16.13 0.40 9.11
N ASN A 18 -16.05 1.70 8.91
CA ASN A 18 -16.61 2.39 7.75
C ASN A 18 -18.05 1.90 7.42
N ASP A 19 -18.95 1.95 8.40
CA ASP A 19 -20.38 1.58 8.30
C ASP A 19 -20.69 0.11 7.95
N LYS A 20 -19.69 -0.78 8.01
CA LYS A 20 -19.87 -2.22 7.79
C LYS A 20 -19.32 -3.01 8.97
N PRO A 21 -19.98 -4.10 9.42
CA PRO A 21 -19.41 -4.94 10.47
C PRO A 21 -18.09 -5.56 10.02
N LEU A 22 -17.14 -5.75 10.95
CA LEU A 22 -15.82 -6.32 10.65
C LEU A 22 -15.92 -7.60 9.83
N LEU A 23 -16.89 -8.45 10.15
CA LEU A 23 -17.16 -9.71 9.44
C LEU A 23 -17.42 -9.52 7.94
N TYR A 24 -18.01 -8.40 7.53
CA TYR A 24 -18.30 -8.10 6.13
C TYR A 24 -17.06 -8.18 5.24
N TYR A 25 -15.93 -7.64 5.67
CA TYR A 25 -14.72 -7.52 4.84
C TYR A 25 -14.18 -8.87 4.42
N ILE A 26 -14.09 -9.82 5.36
CA ILE A 26 -13.58 -11.16 5.05
C ILE A 26 -14.57 -11.96 4.19
N ILE A 27 -15.87 -11.85 4.45
CA ILE A 27 -16.90 -12.49 3.62
C ILE A 27 -16.80 -11.95 2.19
N LYS A 28 -16.77 -10.63 2.01
CA LYS A 28 -16.70 -9.98 0.71
C LYS A 28 -15.49 -10.43 -0.09
N THR A 29 -14.30 -10.37 0.51
CA THR A 29 -13.05 -10.81 -0.16
C THR A 29 -13.08 -12.30 -0.51
N SER A 30 -13.63 -13.14 0.38
CA SER A 30 -13.75 -14.58 0.12
C SER A 30 -14.69 -14.90 -1.04
N LEU A 31 -15.84 -14.24 -1.12
CA LEU A 31 -16.82 -14.40 -2.21
C LEU A 31 -16.31 -13.91 -3.57
N GLU A 32 -15.31 -13.02 -3.60
CA GLU A 32 -14.65 -12.63 -4.85
C GLU A 32 -13.85 -13.78 -5.48
N PHE A 33 -13.47 -14.79 -4.69
CA PHE A 33 -12.80 -16.00 -5.19
C PHE A 33 -13.82 -17.03 -5.63
N LYS A 34 -14.22 -16.97 -6.91
CA LYS A 34 -15.33 -17.75 -7.50
C LYS A 34 -15.15 -19.28 -7.50
N ASN A 35 -13.96 -19.79 -7.19
CA ASN A 35 -13.66 -21.22 -7.27
C ASN A 35 -13.75 -21.91 -5.89
N ALA A 36 -14.41 -21.28 -4.93
CA ALA A 36 -14.65 -21.88 -3.60
C ALA A 36 -16.00 -21.41 -3.05
N ASP A 37 -16.66 -22.30 -2.31
CA ASP A 37 -17.83 -21.96 -1.51
C ASP A 37 -17.40 -21.35 -0.18
N VAL A 38 -18.17 -20.38 0.29
CA VAL A 38 -17.84 -19.60 1.48
C VAL A 38 -18.82 -19.89 2.60
N TYR A 39 -18.32 -20.49 3.66
CA TYR A 39 -19.09 -20.80 4.87
C TYR A 39 -18.60 -19.97 6.05
N VAL A 40 -19.53 -19.34 6.75
CA VAL A 40 -19.25 -18.74 8.07
C VAL A 40 -19.66 -19.71 9.16
N THR A 41 -18.70 -20.18 9.96
CA THR A 41 -19.00 -21.01 11.10
C THR A 41 -19.08 -20.15 12.37
N THR A 42 -20.24 -20.19 13.07
CA THR A 42 -20.54 -19.32 14.21
C THR A 42 -21.41 -20.02 15.24
N ASP A 43 -21.42 -19.47 16.46
CA ASP A 43 -22.28 -19.85 17.59
C ASP A 43 -23.33 -18.76 17.92
N SER A 44 -23.43 -17.73 17.06
CA SER A 44 -24.30 -16.55 17.24
C SER A 44 -25.32 -16.46 16.13
N GLU A 45 -26.61 -16.39 16.50
CA GLU A 45 -27.69 -16.17 15.52
C GLU A 45 -27.56 -14.82 14.80
N GLU A 46 -27.13 -13.76 15.50
CA GLU A 46 -26.92 -12.44 14.89
C GLU A 46 -25.83 -12.48 13.80
N ILE A 47 -24.71 -13.18 14.07
CA ILE A 47 -23.64 -13.37 13.06
C ILE A 47 -24.14 -14.24 11.92
N LYS A 48 -24.98 -15.23 12.18
CA LYS A 48 -25.59 -16.08 11.15
C LYS A 48 -26.44 -15.23 10.18
N GLU A 49 -27.38 -14.44 10.70
CA GLU A 49 -28.24 -13.59 9.89
C GLU A 49 -27.46 -12.61 9.01
N LEU A 50 -26.47 -11.93 9.59
CA LEU A 50 -25.59 -11.02 8.84
C LEU A 50 -24.78 -11.76 7.77
N SER A 51 -24.28 -12.95 8.07
CA SER A 51 -23.50 -13.74 7.12
C SER A 51 -24.32 -14.16 5.91
N LEU A 52 -25.54 -14.60 6.13
CA LEU A 52 -26.50 -14.92 5.08
C LEU A 52 -26.83 -13.68 4.24
N MET A 53 -27.08 -12.53 4.88
CA MET A 53 -27.36 -11.26 4.22
C MET A 53 -26.19 -10.82 3.31
N TYR A 54 -24.94 -11.12 3.70
CA TYR A 54 -23.74 -10.81 2.89
C TYR A 54 -23.40 -11.88 1.85
N GLY A 55 -24.22 -12.94 1.72
CA GLY A 55 -24.14 -13.93 0.65
C GLY A 55 -23.25 -15.15 0.95
N SER A 56 -22.83 -15.36 2.19
CA SER A 56 -22.17 -16.62 2.57
C SER A 56 -23.16 -17.65 3.08
N GLU A 57 -22.82 -18.92 2.95
CA GLU A 57 -23.46 -20.01 3.68
C GLU A 57 -23.07 -20.01 5.16
N VAL A 58 -23.85 -20.65 6.02
CA VAL A 58 -23.58 -20.66 7.46
C VAL A 58 -23.61 -22.08 8.04
N ILE A 59 -22.64 -22.38 8.88
CA ILE A 59 -22.58 -23.56 9.73
C ILE A 59 -22.73 -23.10 11.18
N LEU A 60 -23.92 -23.37 11.76
CA LEU A 60 -24.17 -23.04 13.15
C LEU A 60 -23.52 -24.08 14.07
N ARG A 61 -22.78 -23.62 15.07
CA ARG A 61 -22.13 -24.45 16.08
C ARG A 61 -22.89 -24.38 17.39
N PRO A 62 -22.88 -25.44 18.22
CA PRO A 62 -23.37 -25.38 19.57
C PRO A 62 -22.66 -24.28 20.37
N LYS A 63 -23.38 -23.56 21.23
CA LYS A 63 -22.77 -22.66 22.22
C LYS A 63 -22.01 -23.50 23.22
N LEU A 64 -20.67 -23.34 23.26
CA LEU A 64 -19.85 -23.95 24.28
C LEU A 64 -19.82 -23.10 25.54
N PRO A 65 -19.69 -23.71 26.74
CA PRO A 65 -19.44 -22.97 27.97
C PRO A 65 -18.21 -22.07 27.81
N THR A 66 -18.27 -20.87 28.37
CA THR A 66 -17.26 -19.80 28.23
C THR A 66 -15.82 -20.19 28.63
N LYS A 67 -15.64 -21.31 29.35
CA LYS A 67 -14.34 -21.81 29.82
C LYS A 67 -13.65 -22.81 28.87
N GLN A 68 -14.31 -23.30 27.82
CA GLN A 68 -13.69 -24.24 26.87
C GLN A 68 -13.19 -23.51 25.61
N SER A 69 -11.90 -23.51 25.41
CA SER A 69 -11.27 -23.02 24.16
C SER A 69 -11.48 -24.03 23.05
N THR A 70 -12.32 -23.73 22.07
CA THR A 70 -12.46 -24.53 20.84
C THR A 70 -11.24 -24.27 19.94
N THR A 71 -10.53 -25.31 19.56
CA THR A 71 -9.38 -25.22 18.64
C THR A 71 -9.85 -25.00 17.21
N LEU A 72 -8.95 -24.59 16.31
CA LEU A 72 -9.25 -24.50 14.88
C LEU A 72 -9.55 -25.86 14.28
N GLU A 73 -8.87 -26.89 14.78
CA GLU A 73 -9.06 -28.28 14.41
C GLU A 73 -10.48 -28.75 14.75
N ASP A 74 -10.98 -28.43 15.95
CA ASP A 74 -12.36 -28.78 16.35
C ASP A 74 -13.40 -28.13 15.43
N ILE A 75 -13.18 -26.87 15.10
CA ILE A 75 -14.08 -26.11 14.22
C ILE A 75 -14.06 -26.68 12.80
N ALA A 76 -12.88 -26.98 12.26
CA ALA A 76 -12.72 -27.59 10.95
C ALA A 76 -13.40 -28.96 10.91
N PHE A 77 -13.13 -29.80 11.90
CA PHE A 77 -13.70 -31.16 11.99
C PHE A 77 -15.22 -31.12 12.07
N HIS A 78 -15.76 -30.30 12.96
CA HIS A 78 -17.22 -30.10 13.07
C HIS A 78 -17.84 -29.64 11.76
N SER A 79 -17.24 -28.64 11.12
CA SER A 79 -17.77 -28.07 9.88
C SER A 79 -17.76 -29.07 8.74
N LEU A 80 -16.64 -29.74 8.51
CA LEU A 80 -16.50 -30.74 7.44
C LEU A 80 -17.40 -31.97 7.69
N THR A 81 -17.57 -32.40 8.94
CA THR A 81 -18.48 -33.50 9.30
C THR A 81 -19.93 -33.13 9.00
N LEU A 82 -20.36 -31.91 9.31
CA LEU A 82 -21.73 -31.46 8.98
C LEU A 82 -21.96 -31.36 7.48
N LEU A 83 -20.98 -30.92 6.72
CA LEU A 83 -21.06 -30.85 5.26
C LEU A 83 -21.12 -32.25 4.65
N SER A 84 -20.29 -33.18 5.12
CA SER A 84 -20.33 -34.59 4.67
C SER A 84 -21.68 -35.25 4.94
N LYS A 85 -22.35 -34.96 6.06
CA LYS A 85 -23.72 -35.45 6.35
C LYS A 85 -24.75 -34.91 5.35
N LYS A 86 -24.45 -33.80 4.68
CA LYS A 86 -25.27 -33.21 3.61
C LYS A 86 -24.81 -33.65 2.22
N ASN A 87 -23.92 -34.63 2.10
CA ASN A 87 -23.30 -35.11 0.86
C ASN A 87 -22.47 -34.01 0.14
N ILE A 88 -21.93 -33.06 0.90
CA ILE A 88 -21.04 -32.01 0.37
C ILE A 88 -19.62 -32.33 0.79
N HIS A 89 -18.73 -32.56 -0.19
CA HIS A 89 -17.35 -32.94 0.01
C HIS A 89 -16.38 -31.97 -0.68
N TYR A 90 -15.35 -31.55 0.04
CA TYR A 90 -14.31 -30.66 -0.47
C TYR A 90 -12.95 -31.32 -0.37
N GLN A 91 -12.10 -31.12 -1.39
CA GLN A 91 -10.71 -31.58 -1.36
C GLN A 91 -9.81 -30.68 -0.53
N LYS A 92 -10.05 -29.37 -0.55
CA LYS A 92 -9.22 -28.35 0.09
C LYS A 92 -10.09 -27.41 0.91
N CYS A 93 -9.58 -27.01 2.06
CA CYS A 93 -10.22 -26.03 2.92
C CYS A 93 -9.23 -24.92 3.30
N LEU A 94 -9.72 -23.70 3.38
CA LEU A 94 -9.01 -22.54 3.92
C LEU A 94 -9.83 -21.95 5.08
N LEU A 95 -9.29 -22.01 6.28
CA LEU A 95 -9.86 -21.35 7.45
C LEU A 95 -9.24 -19.97 7.61
N ILE A 96 -10.09 -18.95 7.71
CA ILE A 96 -9.68 -17.59 7.98
C ILE A 96 -10.51 -17.04 9.14
N THR A 97 -9.87 -16.33 10.07
CA THR A 97 -10.62 -15.61 11.11
C THR A 97 -10.94 -14.19 10.65
N PRO A 98 -12.07 -13.59 11.08
CA PRO A 98 -12.41 -12.20 10.77
C PRO A 98 -11.40 -11.16 11.27
N LYS A 99 -10.43 -11.59 12.08
CA LYS A 99 -9.33 -10.73 12.56
C LYS A 99 -8.39 -10.27 11.45
N PHE A 100 -8.48 -10.84 10.24
CA PHE A 100 -7.69 -10.46 9.06
C PHE A 100 -8.56 -9.78 7.99
N PRO A 101 -9.13 -8.59 8.27
CA PRO A 101 -10.07 -7.94 7.38
C PRO A 101 -9.44 -7.43 6.08
N LEU A 102 -8.10 -7.33 6.02
CA LEU A 102 -7.33 -6.77 4.90
C LEU A 102 -6.72 -7.84 3.99
N ILE A 103 -7.06 -9.14 4.20
CA ILE A 103 -6.56 -10.20 3.33
C ILE A 103 -7.03 -9.99 1.89
N LYS A 104 -6.14 -10.28 0.92
CA LYS A 104 -6.44 -10.06 -0.49
C LYS A 104 -6.94 -11.34 -1.16
N LYS A 105 -7.80 -11.18 -2.17
CA LYS A 105 -8.23 -12.28 -3.05
C LYS A 105 -7.04 -13.05 -3.65
N SER A 106 -5.96 -12.35 -4.06
CA SER A 106 -4.74 -12.99 -4.58
C SER A 106 -4.13 -13.92 -3.56
N THR A 107 -4.08 -13.54 -2.29
CA THR A 107 -3.52 -14.33 -1.21
C THR A 107 -4.37 -15.57 -0.92
N ILE A 108 -5.71 -15.44 -0.94
CA ILE A 108 -6.64 -16.58 -0.86
C ILE A 108 -6.35 -17.57 -2.01
N LYS A 109 -6.22 -17.06 -3.24
CA LYS A 109 -5.88 -17.87 -4.42
C LYS A 109 -4.54 -18.61 -4.23
N ASP A 110 -3.53 -17.94 -3.68
CA ASP A 110 -2.21 -18.52 -3.47
C ASP A 110 -2.24 -19.65 -2.46
N PHE A 111 -3.03 -19.57 -1.37
CA PHE A 111 -3.25 -20.65 -0.42
C PHE A 111 -3.80 -21.92 -1.10
N PHE A 112 -4.79 -21.78 -1.97
CA PHE A 112 -5.37 -22.91 -2.71
C PHE A 112 -4.45 -23.45 -3.79
N LYS A 113 -3.70 -22.58 -4.48
CA LYS A 113 -2.76 -22.97 -5.53
C LYS A 113 -1.59 -23.77 -4.96
N ASN A 114 -1.09 -23.36 -3.80
CA ASN A 114 0.11 -23.92 -3.19
C ASN A 114 -0.18 -25.23 -2.42
N LEU A 115 -1.44 -25.48 -2.08
CA LEU A 115 -1.86 -26.71 -1.43
C LEU A 115 -1.98 -27.82 -2.49
N ASP A 116 -1.09 -28.82 -2.47
CA ASP A 116 -1.07 -29.98 -3.37
C ASP A 116 -0.85 -31.29 -2.60
N ILE A 117 -0.58 -32.40 -3.31
CA ILE A 117 -0.40 -33.73 -2.71
C ILE A 117 0.82 -33.78 -1.75
N LYS A 118 1.85 -32.92 -2.00
CA LYS A 118 3.08 -32.88 -1.20
C LYS A 118 3.00 -31.88 -0.05
N VAL A 119 2.05 -30.93 -0.15
CA VAL A 119 1.86 -29.83 0.81
C VAL A 119 0.49 -30.00 1.46
N ASN A 120 0.44 -30.58 2.64
CA ASN A 120 -0.81 -30.93 3.31
C ASN A 120 -1.41 -29.77 4.11
N THR A 121 -0.57 -28.92 4.68
CA THR A 121 -1.00 -27.82 5.54
C THR A 121 -0.13 -26.58 5.34
N ILE A 122 -0.77 -25.42 5.10
CA ILE A 122 -0.10 -24.12 4.90
C ILE A 122 -0.66 -23.14 5.92
N PHE A 123 0.21 -22.50 6.69
CA PHE A 123 -0.13 -21.40 7.61
C PHE A 123 0.25 -20.04 7.04
N GLY A 124 -0.58 -19.03 7.26
CA GLY A 124 -0.22 -17.64 7.01
C GLY A 124 0.68 -17.08 8.11
N TYR A 125 1.76 -16.37 7.77
CA TYR A 125 2.67 -15.78 8.74
C TYR A 125 3.21 -14.42 8.31
N LEU A 126 3.67 -13.63 9.30
CA LEU A 126 4.39 -12.38 9.09
C LEU A 126 5.89 -12.60 9.28
N ASN A 127 6.70 -12.12 8.36
CA ASN A 127 8.16 -12.29 8.40
C ASN A 127 8.82 -11.29 9.38
N ASN A 128 8.65 -11.51 10.67
CA ASN A 128 9.41 -10.79 11.72
C ASN A 128 10.42 -11.73 12.41
N PHE A 129 10.76 -12.85 11.77
CA PHE A 129 11.64 -13.85 12.37
C PHE A 129 13.11 -13.53 12.13
N ASP A 130 13.87 -13.66 13.21
CA ASP A 130 15.32 -13.61 13.19
C ASP A 130 15.90 -14.64 12.21
N LYS A 131 16.85 -14.24 11.37
CA LYS A 131 17.42 -15.03 10.26
C LYS A 131 18.17 -16.30 10.68
N SER A 132 18.12 -16.67 11.96
CA SER A 132 18.89 -17.80 12.51
C SER A 132 18.27 -19.20 12.24
N GLN A 133 17.03 -19.29 11.76
CA GLN A 133 16.41 -20.57 11.40
C GLN A 133 16.49 -20.79 9.89
N LYS A 134 17.20 -21.84 9.46
CA LYS A 134 17.31 -22.26 8.05
C LYS A 134 15.93 -22.64 7.52
N ILE A 135 15.38 -21.79 6.70
CA ILE A 135 14.13 -22.00 5.97
C ILE A 135 14.51 -22.41 4.55
N ASN A 136 14.08 -23.59 4.11
CA ASN A 136 14.27 -24.01 2.73
C ASN A 136 13.23 -23.31 1.85
N ASN A 137 13.68 -22.38 1.00
CA ASN A 137 12.81 -21.68 0.05
C ASN A 137 12.27 -22.67 -1.00
N LEU A 138 10.97 -22.87 -1.01
CA LEU A 138 10.24 -23.52 -2.09
C LEU A 138 9.73 -22.46 -3.08
N LYS A 139 9.61 -22.82 -4.36
CA LYS A 139 9.04 -21.95 -5.39
C LYS A 139 7.68 -21.39 -4.92
N ASN A 140 7.40 -20.10 -5.17
CA ASN A 140 6.13 -19.41 -4.94
C ASN A 140 5.86 -18.84 -3.54
N ASN A 141 6.83 -18.26 -2.84
CA ASN A 141 6.64 -17.62 -1.51
C ASN A 141 6.16 -18.58 -0.39
N ILE A 142 6.43 -19.88 -0.51
CA ILE A 142 6.16 -20.86 0.53
C ILE A 142 7.49 -21.35 1.09
N GLU A 143 7.55 -21.47 2.40
CA GLU A 143 8.72 -21.94 3.14
C GLU A 143 8.32 -23.17 3.97
N GLN A 144 9.16 -24.21 3.98
CA GLN A 144 8.93 -25.38 4.82
C GLN A 144 9.29 -25.03 6.26
N LEU A 145 8.36 -25.29 7.18
CA LEU A 145 8.52 -25.03 8.60
C LEU A 145 9.03 -26.30 9.29
N ASN A 146 10.32 -26.40 9.60
CA ASN A 146 10.96 -27.60 10.15
C ASN A 146 10.58 -27.88 11.61
N ASP A 147 10.32 -26.85 12.42
CA ASP A 147 9.87 -26.99 13.80
C ASP A 147 8.89 -25.89 14.18
N ILE A 148 7.78 -26.25 14.80
CA ILE A 148 6.83 -25.30 15.36
C ILE A 148 7.22 -25.03 16.83
N SER A 149 8.36 -24.42 17.04
CA SER A 149 8.66 -23.67 18.27
C SER A 149 8.19 -22.21 18.18
N PHE A 150 7.40 -21.91 17.15
CA PHE A 150 6.76 -20.60 16.99
C PHE A 150 5.76 -20.39 18.12
N PRO A 151 5.53 -19.17 18.60
CA PRO A 151 4.33 -18.89 19.37
C PRO A 151 3.12 -19.19 18.46
N VAL A 152 2.70 -20.43 18.54
CA VAL A 152 1.66 -21.10 17.73
C VAL A 152 0.33 -20.33 17.74
N ALA A 153 0.13 -19.43 18.72
CA ALA A 153 -1.03 -18.59 18.84
C ALA A 153 -1.24 -17.61 17.66
N ASP A 154 -0.16 -17.10 17.05
CA ASP A 154 -0.27 -16.12 15.98
C ASP A 154 -0.28 -16.72 14.57
N VAL A 155 0.34 -17.87 14.38
CA VAL A 155 0.44 -18.54 13.07
C VAL A 155 -0.86 -19.27 12.68
N LYS A 156 -1.64 -19.76 13.64
CA LYS A 156 -2.84 -20.61 13.40
C LYS A 156 -4.11 -19.86 12.95
N LYS A 157 -4.08 -18.56 12.70
CA LYS A 157 -5.30 -17.79 12.41
C LYS A 157 -5.74 -17.81 10.93
N ILE A 158 -4.83 -18.23 10.03
CA ILE A 158 -5.11 -18.53 8.62
C ILE A 158 -4.42 -19.84 8.29
N VAL A 159 -5.19 -20.84 7.89
CA VAL A 159 -4.64 -22.16 7.57
C VAL A 159 -5.41 -22.80 6.42
N SER A 160 -4.69 -23.30 5.42
CA SER A 160 -5.26 -24.16 4.37
C SER A 160 -4.75 -25.59 4.54
N PHE A 161 -5.60 -26.56 4.24
CA PHE A 161 -5.30 -27.96 4.42
C PHE A 161 -6.11 -28.86 3.47
N ASN A 162 -5.60 -30.09 3.27
CA ASN A 162 -6.29 -31.16 2.54
C ASN A 162 -7.37 -31.78 3.43
N CYS A 163 -8.62 -31.78 2.98
CA CYS A 163 -9.76 -32.21 3.80
C CYS A 163 -9.75 -33.71 4.12
N ASP A 164 -9.39 -34.57 3.16
CA ASP A 164 -9.39 -36.05 3.38
C ASP A 164 -8.35 -36.47 4.42
N GLN A 165 -7.16 -35.87 4.34
CA GLN A 165 -6.10 -36.15 5.34
C GLN A 165 -6.46 -35.59 6.71
N PHE A 166 -7.04 -34.40 6.75
CA PHE A 166 -7.49 -33.81 8.00
C PHE A 166 -8.61 -34.60 8.67
N LEU A 167 -9.61 -35.07 7.91
CA LEU A 167 -10.70 -35.87 8.46
C LEU A 167 -10.22 -37.19 9.05
N LYS A 168 -9.16 -37.81 8.47
CA LYS A 168 -8.55 -39.04 8.99
C LYS A 168 -7.79 -38.79 10.29
N SER A 169 -7.00 -37.75 10.36
CA SER A 169 -6.11 -37.44 11.50
C SER A 169 -6.78 -36.61 12.60
N LYS A 170 -7.82 -35.86 12.26
CA LYS A 170 -8.48 -34.83 13.07
C LYS A 170 -7.52 -33.72 13.54
N GLN A 171 -6.36 -33.60 12.92
CA GLN A 171 -5.31 -32.64 13.22
C GLN A 171 -4.67 -32.12 11.92
N PHE A 172 -4.11 -30.96 11.98
CA PHE A 172 -3.26 -30.48 10.87
C PHE A 172 -1.99 -31.31 10.82
N THR A 173 -1.69 -31.87 9.63
CA THR A 173 -0.62 -32.86 9.45
C THR A 173 0.64 -32.26 8.86
N LYS A 174 1.81 -32.74 9.33
CA LYS A 174 3.12 -32.45 8.74
C LYS A 174 3.24 -33.05 7.31
N PRO A 175 4.09 -32.47 6.43
CA PRO A 175 4.95 -31.30 6.66
C PRO A 175 4.13 -29.99 6.67
N PHE A 176 4.55 -29.06 7.54
CA PHE A 176 3.94 -27.74 7.62
C PHE A 176 4.69 -26.76 6.73
N PHE A 177 3.93 -25.89 6.06
CA PHE A 177 4.45 -24.84 5.22
C PHE A 177 3.92 -23.49 5.69
N GLY A 178 4.71 -22.44 5.45
CA GLY A 178 4.34 -21.06 5.73
C GLY A 178 4.12 -20.27 4.46
N GLN A 179 3.01 -19.56 4.35
CA GLN A 179 2.80 -18.56 3.32
C GLN A 179 2.95 -17.17 3.92
N LYS A 180 3.92 -16.41 3.38
CA LYS A 180 4.20 -15.06 3.83
C LYS A 180 3.04 -14.12 3.48
N LEU A 181 2.56 -13.39 4.49
CA LEU A 181 1.61 -12.30 4.36
C LEU A 181 2.35 -10.95 4.35
N SER A 182 1.80 -9.97 3.67
CA SER A 182 2.29 -8.58 3.79
C SER A 182 1.90 -8.00 5.16
N ASN A 183 2.65 -7.00 5.65
CA ASN A 183 2.33 -6.30 6.89
C ASN A 183 0.89 -5.73 6.87
N TYR A 184 0.43 -5.30 5.70
CA TYR A 184 -0.93 -4.83 5.50
C TYR A 184 -1.96 -5.93 5.74
N GLU A 185 -1.79 -7.11 5.14
CA GLU A 185 -2.74 -8.23 5.26
C GLU A 185 -2.71 -8.87 6.65
N TYR A 186 -1.58 -8.78 7.34
CA TYR A 186 -1.40 -9.32 8.70
C TYR A 186 -1.96 -8.39 9.79
N PHE A 187 -2.44 -7.19 9.44
CA PHE A 187 -3.07 -6.30 10.40
C PHE A 187 -4.25 -6.98 11.09
N THR A 188 -4.24 -6.99 12.42
CA THR A 188 -5.28 -7.61 13.25
C THR A 188 -5.76 -6.62 14.31
N LEU A 189 -7.06 -6.65 14.62
CA LEU A 189 -7.62 -5.85 15.71
C LEU A 189 -7.31 -6.52 17.05
N LEU A 190 -6.58 -5.83 17.90
CA LEU A 190 -6.25 -6.24 19.26
C LEU A 190 -7.06 -5.45 20.30
N ASN A 191 -7.38 -4.20 19.99
CA ASN A 191 -8.08 -3.29 20.89
C ASN A 191 -9.01 -2.34 20.11
N TYR A 192 -9.71 -1.44 20.83
CA TYR A 192 -10.67 -0.53 20.22
C TYR A 192 -10.03 0.52 19.31
N HIS A 193 -8.81 0.98 19.61
CA HIS A 193 -8.10 1.98 18.79
C HIS A 193 -7.72 1.45 17.40
N ASP A 194 -7.53 0.14 17.28
CA ASP A 194 -7.20 -0.50 15.99
C ASP A 194 -8.33 -0.36 14.96
N ILE A 195 -9.56 -0.06 15.40
CA ILE A 195 -10.69 0.21 14.49
C ILE A 195 -10.39 1.46 13.65
N GLY A 196 -9.96 2.55 14.26
CA GLY A 196 -9.59 3.77 13.53
C GLY A 196 -8.41 3.57 12.57
N VAL A 197 -7.43 2.76 12.99
CA VAL A 197 -6.32 2.36 12.10
C VAL A 197 -6.84 1.56 10.91
N LEU A 198 -7.72 0.57 11.15
CA LEU A 198 -8.31 -0.23 10.10
C LEU A 198 -9.13 0.61 9.11
N GLU A 199 -9.92 1.57 9.62
CA GLU A 199 -10.69 2.49 8.78
C GLU A 199 -9.79 3.31 7.85
N THR A 200 -8.66 3.78 8.36
CA THR A 200 -7.64 4.47 7.57
C THR A 200 -7.04 3.55 6.51
N LEU A 201 -6.68 2.32 6.87
CA LEU A 201 -6.11 1.34 5.95
C LEU A 201 -7.07 0.91 4.85
N LEU A 202 -8.38 0.82 5.15
CA LEU A 202 -9.41 0.49 4.15
C LEU A 202 -9.68 1.63 3.16
N LYS A 203 -9.39 2.88 3.53
CA LYS A 203 -9.50 4.07 2.68
C LYS A 203 -8.29 4.29 1.79
N ARG A 204 -7.23 3.49 1.94
CA ARG A 204 -6.00 3.62 1.14
C ARG A 204 -6.29 3.67 -0.34
N LYS A 205 -5.65 4.64 -0.99
CA LYS A 205 -5.65 4.78 -2.44
C LYS A 205 -4.35 4.26 -3.02
N LYS A 206 -4.41 3.79 -4.24
CA LYS A 206 -3.22 3.50 -5.05
C LYS A 206 -2.88 4.74 -5.84
N ILE A 207 -1.76 5.37 -5.51
CA ILE A 207 -1.32 6.59 -6.16
C ILE A 207 -0.06 6.29 -6.96
N LEU A 208 -0.14 6.46 -8.27
CA LEU A 208 1.00 6.37 -9.14
C LEU A 208 1.53 7.78 -9.39
N ILE A 209 2.82 7.97 -9.16
CA ILE A 209 3.50 9.25 -9.31
C ILE A 209 4.45 9.16 -10.50
N ARG A 210 4.18 9.90 -11.55
CA ARG A 210 5.11 10.07 -12.65
C ARG A 210 5.89 11.35 -12.44
N VAL A 211 7.18 11.21 -12.19
CA VAL A 211 8.12 12.33 -12.00
C VAL A 211 9.41 12.02 -12.73
N ASP A 212 9.99 13.04 -13.37
CA ASP A 212 11.26 12.92 -14.06
C ASP A 212 12.26 13.96 -13.51
N GLY A 213 13.54 13.62 -13.51
CA GLY A 213 14.64 14.52 -13.15
C GLY A 213 15.79 14.38 -14.13
N SER A 214 16.28 15.49 -14.67
CA SER A 214 17.47 15.52 -15.53
C SER A 214 18.25 16.82 -15.31
N ARG A 215 19.42 16.96 -15.95
CA ARG A 215 20.18 18.20 -15.87
C ARG A 215 19.43 19.38 -16.50
N GLU A 216 18.63 19.12 -17.53
CA GLU A 216 17.87 20.17 -18.25
C GLU A 216 16.67 20.67 -17.43
N ILE A 217 15.92 19.76 -16.81
CA ILE A 217 14.71 20.11 -16.05
C ILE A 217 14.99 20.32 -14.56
N GLY A 218 16.17 19.95 -14.08
CA GLY A 218 16.55 20.07 -12.68
C GLY A 218 15.92 19.02 -11.76
N LEU A 219 15.95 19.29 -10.45
CA LEU A 219 15.41 18.46 -9.39
C LEU A 219 14.15 19.02 -8.72
N GLY A 220 13.66 20.17 -9.18
CA GLY A 220 12.50 20.85 -8.59
C GLY A 220 11.28 19.95 -8.48
N HIS A 221 10.97 19.19 -9.53
CA HIS A 221 9.87 18.23 -9.57
C HIS A 221 10.00 17.13 -8.52
N ILE A 222 11.23 16.61 -8.31
CA ILE A 222 11.51 15.57 -7.29
C ILE A 222 11.22 16.10 -5.89
N TYR A 223 11.74 17.30 -5.54
CA TYR A 223 11.51 17.93 -4.24
C TYR A 223 10.04 18.30 -4.02
N ASN A 224 9.36 18.76 -5.08
CA ASN A 224 7.94 19.06 -5.05
C ASN A 224 7.14 17.79 -4.71
N MET A 225 7.40 16.67 -5.42
CA MET A 225 6.73 15.41 -5.15
C MET A 225 7.06 14.87 -3.77
N LEU A 226 8.31 14.90 -3.29
CA LEU A 226 8.65 14.51 -1.92
C LEU A 226 7.80 15.24 -0.89
N THR A 227 7.64 16.57 -1.08
CA THR A 227 6.83 17.40 -0.19
C THR A 227 5.35 17.00 -0.21
N ILE A 228 4.79 16.80 -1.39
CA ILE A 228 3.38 16.43 -1.57
C ILE A 228 3.12 15.04 -0.99
N LEU A 229 4.01 14.07 -1.25
CA LEU A 229 3.85 12.67 -0.84
C LEU A 229 3.87 12.48 0.68
N ASN A 230 4.44 13.40 1.45
CA ASN A 230 4.34 13.38 2.91
C ASN A 230 2.90 13.38 3.44
N ASN A 231 1.94 13.87 2.65
CA ASN A 231 0.52 13.88 3.01
C ASN A 231 -0.21 12.56 2.63
N PHE A 232 0.43 11.69 1.84
CA PHE A 232 -0.15 10.44 1.34
C PHE A 232 0.54 9.19 1.92
N ARG A 233 1.18 9.32 3.09
CA ARG A 233 1.96 8.23 3.72
C ARG A 233 1.13 6.99 4.08
N ASN A 234 -0.18 7.11 4.17
CA ASN A 234 -1.09 5.99 4.41
C ASN A 234 -1.50 5.26 3.12
N ASP A 235 -1.19 5.82 1.95
CA ASP A 235 -1.58 5.30 0.65
C ASP A 235 -0.54 4.33 0.06
N ASP A 236 -0.93 3.60 -0.98
CA ASP A 236 -0.02 2.69 -1.69
C ASP A 236 0.63 3.46 -2.85
N LEU A 237 1.86 3.90 -2.62
CA LEU A 237 2.58 4.79 -3.52
C LEU A 237 3.52 4.02 -4.45
N LEU A 238 3.46 4.32 -5.75
CA LEU A 238 4.39 3.83 -6.75
C LEU A 238 4.93 4.98 -7.59
N ILE A 239 6.23 5.23 -7.51
CA ILE A 239 6.89 6.22 -8.37
C ILE A 239 7.33 5.55 -9.67
N VAL A 240 7.12 6.24 -10.79
CA VAL A 240 7.60 5.82 -12.11
C VAL A 240 8.41 6.94 -12.74
N MET A 241 9.61 6.61 -13.25
CA MET A 241 10.54 7.55 -13.85
C MET A 241 11.01 7.05 -15.22
N ASN A 242 11.23 7.98 -16.15
CA ASN A 242 11.86 7.64 -17.40
C ASN A 242 13.33 7.25 -17.15
N SER A 243 13.79 6.13 -17.73
CA SER A 243 15.17 5.62 -17.56
C SER A 243 16.25 6.62 -18.01
N SER A 244 15.94 7.51 -18.96
CA SER A 244 16.85 8.59 -19.40
C SER A 244 16.83 9.82 -18.51
N LYS A 245 15.87 9.93 -17.55
CA LYS A 245 15.63 11.11 -16.71
C LYS A 245 15.54 10.72 -15.23
N GLN A 246 16.51 9.97 -14.74
CA GLN A 246 16.50 9.42 -13.39
C GLN A 246 17.33 10.19 -12.36
N LEU A 247 17.73 11.45 -12.69
CA LEU A 247 18.39 12.31 -11.71
C LEU A 247 17.48 12.51 -10.50
N GLY A 248 18.02 12.33 -9.28
CA GLY A 248 17.25 12.39 -8.04
C GLY A 248 16.56 11.06 -7.66
N SER A 249 16.71 9.98 -8.44
CA SER A 249 16.15 8.68 -8.06
C SER A 249 16.72 8.13 -6.75
N ASN A 250 17.99 8.42 -6.45
CA ASN A 250 18.61 8.02 -5.18
C ASN A 250 17.96 8.75 -4.00
N LEU A 251 17.67 10.04 -4.12
CA LEU A 251 16.96 10.80 -3.10
C LEU A 251 15.59 10.18 -2.80
N LEU A 252 14.83 9.79 -3.83
CA LEU A 252 13.55 9.09 -3.64
C LEU A 252 13.71 7.71 -2.97
N LYS A 253 14.78 6.98 -3.26
CA LYS A 253 15.09 5.69 -2.61
C LYS A 253 15.49 5.84 -1.15
N GLU A 254 16.23 6.90 -0.80
CA GLU A 254 16.58 7.24 0.58
C GLU A 254 15.33 7.49 1.43
N HIS A 255 14.27 8.05 0.83
CA HIS A 255 12.95 8.18 1.43
C HIS A 255 12.11 6.88 1.39
N LEU A 256 12.71 5.74 1.02
CA LEU A 256 12.10 4.41 0.97
C LEU A 256 10.92 4.25 -0.02
N TYR A 257 10.79 5.13 -1.01
CA TYR A 257 9.77 5.00 -2.04
C TYR A 257 10.10 3.89 -3.03
N LYS A 258 9.07 3.16 -3.46
CA LYS A 258 9.17 2.15 -4.53
C LYS A 258 9.22 2.86 -5.88
N ILE A 259 10.29 2.63 -6.65
CA ILE A 259 10.48 3.23 -7.98
C ILE A 259 10.49 2.13 -9.03
N LYS A 260 9.82 2.38 -10.14
CA LYS A 260 9.95 1.63 -11.39
C LYS A 260 10.42 2.54 -12.50
N PHE A 261 11.36 2.05 -13.30
CA PHE A 261 11.84 2.74 -14.47
C PHE A 261 11.16 2.20 -15.72
N PHE A 262 10.98 3.08 -16.72
CA PHE A 262 10.47 2.72 -18.03
C PHE A 262 11.29 3.44 -19.12
N SER A 263 11.47 2.79 -20.26
CA SER A 263 12.17 3.34 -21.43
C SER A 263 11.25 3.55 -22.64
N SER A 264 10.03 3.00 -22.60
CA SER A 264 9.07 3.12 -23.69
C SER A 264 7.64 3.36 -23.15
N HIS A 265 6.81 3.96 -23.98
CA HIS A 265 5.38 4.19 -23.66
C HIS A 265 4.68 2.87 -23.30
N LYS A 266 4.94 1.78 -24.04
CA LYS A 266 4.37 0.45 -23.78
C LYS A 266 4.76 -0.09 -22.39
N GLN A 267 6.02 0.12 -21.95
CA GLN A 267 6.42 -0.27 -20.59
C GLN A 267 5.69 0.54 -19.51
N LEU A 268 5.56 1.85 -19.70
CA LEU A 268 4.78 2.70 -18.80
C LEU A 268 3.33 2.23 -18.72
N GLN A 269 2.71 1.95 -19.86
CA GLN A 269 1.35 1.42 -19.94
C GLN A 269 1.21 0.12 -19.14
N ASN A 270 2.09 -0.85 -19.35
CA ASN A 270 2.07 -2.11 -18.59
C ASN A 270 2.23 -1.92 -17.08
N ILE A 271 3.05 -0.94 -16.65
CA ILE A 271 3.21 -0.63 -15.22
C ILE A 271 1.91 -0.09 -14.66
N ILE A 272 1.26 0.85 -15.35
CA ILE A 272 0.02 1.48 -14.92
C ILE A 272 -1.12 0.44 -14.85
N GLU A 273 -1.30 -0.36 -15.91
CA GLU A 273 -2.33 -1.41 -15.96
C GLU A 273 -2.14 -2.49 -14.88
N LYS A 274 -0.89 -2.85 -14.57
CA LYS A 274 -0.59 -3.81 -13.50
C LYS A 274 -0.81 -3.21 -12.10
N PHE A 275 -0.47 -1.96 -11.89
CA PHE A 275 -0.63 -1.29 -10.60
C PHE A 275 -2.09 -0.92 -10.34
N LYS A 276 -2.84 -0.54 -11.37
CA LYS A 276 -4.24 -0.08 -11.32
C LYS A 276 -4.42 1.05 -10.32
N PRO A 277 -3.84 2.23 -10.60
CA PRO A 277 -3.95 3.37 -9.71
C PRO A 277 -5.37 3.91 -9.62
N ASP A 278 -5.75 4.39 -8.44
CA ASP A 278 -6.94 5.23 -8.24
C ASP A 278 -6.65 6.67 -8.68
N ILE A 279 -5.41 7.13 -8.43
CA ILE A 279 -4.95 8.48 -8.71
C ILE A 279 -3.59 8.42 -9.41
N ILE A 280 -3.40 9.30 -10.39
CA ILE A 280 -2.11 9.52 -11.04
C ILE A 280 -1.70 10.98 -10.82
N PHE A 281 -0.49 11.19 -10.27
CA PHE A 281 0.19 12.47 -10.21
C PHE A 281 1.22 12.55 -11.33
N ASN A 282 1.15 13.59 -12.16
CA ASN A 282 2.17 13.87 -13.17
C ASN A 282 2.89 15.17 -12.80
N ASP A 283 4.20 15.07 -12.58
CA ASP A 283 5.09 16.24 -12.41
C ASP A 283 6.29 16.06 -13.36
N ILE A 284 6.03 16.30 -14.66
CA ILE A 284 6.94 16.02 -15.78
C ILE A 284 7.03 17.17 -16.78
N LEU A 285 6.65 18.38 -16.38
CA LEU A 285 6.39 19.51 -17.27
C LEU A 285 5.19 19.26 -18.21
N ASN A 286 5.27 19.70 -19.43
CA ASN A 286 4.17 19.69 -20.37
C ASN A 286 3.75 18.28 -20.79
N THR A 287 2.47 17.95 -20.60
CA THR A 287 1.89 16.70 -21.07
C THR A 287 1.38 16.82 -22.50
N SER A 288 1.49 15.72 -23.27
CA SER A 288 0.88 15.64 -24.59
C SER A 288 -0.58 15.19 -24.54
N ILE A 289 -1.34 15.50 -25.58
CA ILE A 289 -2.73 15.11 -25.73
C ILE A 289 -2.85 13.56 -25.73
N GLU A 290 -1.99 12.88 -26.48
CA GLU A 290 -2.03 11.41 -26.64
C GLU A 290 -1.82 10.72 -25.28
N TYR A 291 -0.85 11.17 -24.50
CA TYR A 291 -0.59 10.63 -23.18
C TYR A 291 -1.79 10.84 -22.23
N MET A 292 -2.37 12.03 -22.24
CA MET A 292 -3.49 12.34 -21.36
C MET A 292 -4.80 11.65 -21.78
N ILE A 293 -5.03 11.44 -23.07
CA ILE A 293 -6.17 10.61 -23.55
C ILE A 293 -6.01 9.17 -23.11
N PHE A 294 -4.79 8.62 -23.22
CA PHE A 294 -4.49 7.28 -22.70
C PHE A 294 -4.84 7.17 -21.21
N LEU A 295 -4.42 8.10 -20.37
CA LEU A 295 -4.73 8.11 -18.93
C LEU A 295 -6.24 8.23 -18.66
N LYS A 296 -6.94 9.07 -19.41
CA LYS A 296 -8.41 9.25 -19.28
C LYS A 296 -9.18 7.95 -19.51
N ASN A 297 -8.71 7.09 -20.43
CA ASN A 297 -9.34 5.81 -20.73
C ASN A 297 -9.18 4.77 -19.60
N LEU A 298 -8.27 5.01 -18.64
CA LEU A 298 -8.04 4.12 -17.49
C LEU A 298 -9.00 4.36 -16.32
N SER A 299 -9.94 5.32 -16.42
CA SER A 299 -10.91 5.67 -15.37
C SER A 299 -10.27 6.03 -14.02
N CYS A 300 -9.03 6.55 -14.02
CA CYS A 300 -8.34 7.02 -12.83
C CYS A 300 -8.40 8.55 -12.73
N PHE A 301 -8.26 9.09 -11.51
CA PHE A 301 -8.20 10.52 -11.27
C PHE A 301 -6.79 11.05 -11.58
N VAL A 302 -6.67 12.03 -12.49
CA VAL A 302 -5.37 12.54 -12.94
C VAL A 302 -5.14 13.97 -12.46
N VAL A 303 -4.01 14.21 -11.81
CA VAL A 303 -3.56 15.50 -11.32
C VAL A 303 -2.21 15.85 -11.97
N ASN A 304 -2.14 16.96 -12.64
CA ASN A 304 -0.91 17.46 -13.25
C ASN A 304 -0.34 18.63 -12.42
N PHE A 305 0.98 18.67 -12.30
CA PHE A 305 1.72 19.74 -11.64
C PHE A 305 2.62 20.44 -12.65
N GLU A 306 2.66 21.77 -12.61
CA GLU A 306 3.47 22.65 -13.47
C GLU A 306 3.32 22.32 -14.97
N ASP A 307 2.10 22.04 -15.41
CA ASP A 307 1.77 21.62 -16.75
C ASP A 307 1.14 22.76 -17.57
N LEU A 308 1.85 23.23 -18.57
CA LEU A 308 1.37 24.20 -19.56
C LEU A 308 1.11 23.57 -20.94
N GLY A 309 1.27 22.22 -21.03
CA GLY A 309 1.12 21.48 -22.27
C GLY A 309 -0.31 21.40 -22.78
N SER A 310 -0.46 20.96 -24.02
CA SER A 310 -1.77 20.78 -24.67
C SER A 310 -2.60 19.67 -24.04
N GLY A 311 -1.96 18.71 -23.34
CA GLY A 311 -2.63 17.61 -22.66
C GLY A 311 -3.35 18.01 -21.39
N LYS A 312 -2.97 19.11 -20.71
CA LYS A 312 -3.50 19.51 -19.40
C LYS A 312 -5.03 19.60 -19.34
N LYS A 313 -5.69 19.98 -20.45
CA LYS A 313 -7.15 20.07 -20.54
C LYS A 313 -7.89 18.75 -20.29
N HIS A 314 -7.18 17.62 -20.35
CA HIS A 314 -7.70 16.28 -20.08
C HIS A 314 -7.44 15.80 -18.65
N ALA A 315 -6.70 16.58 -17.83
CA ALA A 315 -6.50 16.30 -16.42
C ALA A 315 -7.75 16.64 -15.59
N ASN A 316 -7.95 15.94 -14.48
CA ASN A 316 -9.01 16.28 -13.53
C ASN A 316 -8.66 17.55 -12.74
N LEU A 317 -7.37 17.71 -12.37
CA LEU A 317 -6.85 18.92 -11.72
C LEU A 317 -5.48 19.27 -12.31
N VAL A 318 -5.17 20.56 -12.34
CA VAL A 318 -3.86 21.10 -12.73
C VAL A 318 -3.43 22.16 -11.72
N PHE A 319 -2.25 21.98 -11.12
CA PHE A 319 -1.65 22.93 -10.18
C PHE A 319 -0.38 23.53 -10.79
N ASN A 320 -0.40 24.82 -11.03
CA ASN A 320 0.69 25.60 -11.64
C ASN A 320 1.15 26.69 -10.68
N ALA A 321 1.87 26.31 -9.62
CA ALA A 321 2.21 27.17 -8.50
C ALA A 321 3.20 28.29 -8.88
N ILE A 322 4.12 27.99 -9.82
CA ILE A 322 5.15 28.94 -10.27
C ILE A 322 4.67 29.88 -11.41
N TYR A 323 3.48 29.63 -11.93
CA TYR A 323 2.92 30.45 -13.01
C TYR A 323 1.74 31.29 -12.52
N PHE A 324 1.56 32.44 -13.14
CA PHE A 324 0.41 33.28 -12.91
C PHE A 324 -0.49 33.27 -14.16
N SER A 325 -1.74 32.97 -13.97
CA SER A 325 -2.74 33.00 -15.03
C SER A 325 -4.10 33.40 -14.46
N LYS A 326 -4.89 34.06 -15.28
CA LYS A 326 -6.32 34.33 -15.02
C LYS A 326 -7.19 33.26 -15.70
N SER A 327 -6.77 31.99 -15.63
CA SER A 327 -7.58 30.90 -16.19
C SER A 327 -8.99 30.90 -15.60
N LYS A 328 -10.00 30.75 -16.47
CA LYS A 328 -11.40 30.61 -16.07
C LYS A 328 -11.80 29.13 -15.89
N ASN A 329 -10.87 28.21 -16.12
CA ASN A 329 -11.13 26.78 -15.98
C ASN A 329 -11.18 26.42 -14.49
N ARG A 330 -12.25 25.76 -14.07
CA ARG A 330 -12.49 25.39 -12.66
C ARG A 330 -11.52 24.32 -12.11
N ASN A 331 -10.81 23.63 -12.98
CA ASN A 331 -9.86 22.58 -12.63
C ASN A 331 -8.39 23.00 -12.72
N GLU A 332 -8.11 24.27 -13.04
CA GLU A 332 -6.76 24.81 -13.15
C GLU A 332 -6.51 25.85 -12.03
N PHE A 333 -5.45 25.64 -11.26
CA PHE A 333 -5.06 26.45 -10.11
C PHE A 333 -3.68 27.04 -10.34
N TYR A 334 -3.56 28.35 -10.24
CA TYR A 334 -2.33 29.10 -10.55
C TYR A 334 -1.90 29.96 -9.37
N GLY A 335 -0.58 30.14 -9.24
CA GLY A 335 0.04 31.04 -8.29
C GLY A 335 0.53 30.40 -7.00
N ASN A 336 1.28 31.16 -6.25
CA ASN A 336 2.04 30.71 -5.07
C ASN A 336 1.21 30.09 -3.93
N ASN A 337 -0.10 30.39 -3.87
CA ASN A 337 -1.00 29.77 -2.88
C ASN A 337 -1.11 28.24 -3.05
N PHE A 338 -0.72 27.72 -4.19
CA PHE A 338 -0.74 26.28 -4.50
C PHE A 338 0.66 25.66 -4.49
N ALA A 339 1.67 26.39 -4.03
CA ALA A 339 3.03 25.86 -3.91
C ALA A 339 3.14 24.86 -2.76
N ALA A 340 3.77 23.73 -3.02
CA ALA A 340 4.14 22.79 -1.98
C ALA A 340 5.32 23.34 -1.18
N VAL A 341 5.11 23.59 0.11
CA VAL A 341 6.13 24.09 1.03
C VAL A 341 6.64 22.95 1.88
N ARG A 342 7.94 22.67 1.83
CA ARG A 342 8.60 21.62 2.60
C ARG A 342 8.42 21.84 4.11
N ASP A 343 8.34 20.75 4.85
CA ASP A 343 8.09 20.79 6.30
C ASP A 343 9.19 21.56 7.06
N GLU A 344 10.44 21.56 6.56
CA GLU A 344 11.56 22.29 7.14
C GLU A 344 11.26 23.79 7.26
N PHE A 345 10.56 24.38 6.26
CA PHE A 345 10.20 25.78 6.30
C PHE A 345 9.06 26.11 7.28
N ARG A 346 8.40 25.11 7.85
CA ARG A 346 7.39 25.27 8.90
C ARG A 346 7.97 25.13 10.31
N ILE A 347 9.14 24.44 10.42
CA ILE A 347 9.80 24.16 11.70
C ILE A 347 10.71 25.33 12.09
N TRP A 348 11.40 25.92 11.12
CA TRP A 348 12.33 27.00 11.39
C TRP A 348 11.62 28.34 11.57
N GLU A 349 12.02 29.10 12.60
CA GLU A 349 11.53 30.45 12.84
C GLU A 349 11.95 31.41 11.72
N SER A 350 11.12 32.41 11.46
CA SER A 350 11.43 33.46 10.49
C SER A 350 12.67 34.24 10.90
N HIS A 351 13.58 34.38 9.99
CA HIS A 351 14.81 35.14 10.23
C HIS A 351 14.51 36.66 10.36
N VAL A 352 15.07 37.30 11.39
CA VAL A 352 14.96 38.76 11.52
C VAL A 352 15.94 39.41 10.56
N PHE A 353 15.44 40.29 9.73
CA PHE A 353 16.27 41.07 8.79
C PHE A 353 17.26 41.95 9.55
N LYS A 354 18.54 41.88 9.16
CA LYS A 354 19.59 42.77 9.67
C LYS A 354 19.73 43.99 8.75
N PRO A 355 19.90 45.19 9.30
CA PRO A 355 20.05 46.40 8.49
C PRO A 355 21.25 46.38 7.53
N LYS A 356 22.31 45.68 7.93
CA LYS A 356 23.54 45.54 7.13
C LYS A 356 23.71 44.09 6.66
N VAL A 357 23.83 43.92 5.35
CA VAL A 357 24.10 42.64 4.70
C VAL A 357 25.60 42.34 4.83
N ASN A 358 25.95 41.26 5.47
CA ASN A 358 27.33 40.75 5.62
C ASN A 358 27.51 39.30 5.13
N ARG A 359 26.42 38.62 4.77
CA ARG A 359 26.44 37.27 4.20
C ARG A 359 25.44 37.20 3.02
N ILE A 360 25.87 36.59 1.94
CA ILE A 360 25.06 36.38 0.73
C ILE A 360 25.12 34.90 0.39
N LEU A 361 23.93 34.29 0.23
CA LEU A 361 23.79 32.94 -0.28
C LEU A 361 23.55 32.97 -1.78
N ILE A 362 24.33 32.20 -2.54
CA ILE A 362 24.19 32.03 -3.99
C ILE A 362 23.77 30.61 -4.30
N THR A 363 22.64 30.44 -4.97
CA THR A 363 22.19 29.13 -5.44
C THR A 363 21.32 29.28 -6.69
N PHE A 364 21.53 28.40 -7.67
CA PHE A 364 20.76 28.34 -8.94
C PHE A 364 20.04 27.03 -9.10
N GLY A 365 19.56 26.46 -7.99
CA GLY A 365 18.76 25.24 -7.97
C GLY A 365 19.57 23.96 -8.09
N GLY A 366 18.90 22.91 -8.61
CA GLY A 366 19.43 21.54 -8.56
C GLY A 366 20.51 21.23 -9.61
N SER A 367 20.58 21.94 -10.73
CA SER A 367 21.45 21.56 -11.86
C SER A 367 22.18 22.73 -12.53
N ASP A 368 21.76 23.98 -12.31
CA ASP A 368 22.32 25.19 -12.93
C ASP A 368 22.73 25.01 -14.41
N PRO A 369 21.82 24.67 -15.33
CA PRO A 369 22.15 24.23 -16.69
C PRO A 369 22.84 25.31 -17.55
N THR A 370 22.70 26.55 -17.18
CA THR A 370 23.33 27.73 -17.86
C THR A 370 24.60 28.18 -17.16
N ASN A 371 25.05 27.50 -16.11
CA ASN A 371 26.24 27.80 -15.32
C ASN A 371 26.27 29.26 -14.81
N ARG A 372 25.13 29.71 -14.29
CA ARG A 372 25.00 31.08 -13.71
C ARG A 372 25.85 31.27 -12.47
N THR A 373 26.07 30.19 -11.71
CA THR A 373 26.98 30.20 -10.55
C THR A 373 28.33 30.73 -10.93
N GLN A 374 28.96 30.18 -11.98
CA GLN A 374 30.27 30.62 -12.42
C GLN A 374 30.26 32.11 -12.95
N GLN A 375 29.18 32.46 -13.66
CA GLN A 375 29.05 33.84 -14.16
C GLN A 375 28.98 34.86 -13.01
N ILE A 376 28.18 34.59 -11.98
CA ILE A 376 28.05 35.46 -10.81
C ILE A 376 29.38 35.52 -10.02
N LEU A 377 30.06 34.38 -9.82
CA LEU A 377 31.35 34.34 -9.13
C LEU A 377 32.43 35.19 -9.86
N LYS A 378 32.45 35.14 -11.20
CA LYS A 378 33.32 36.02 -12.01
C LYS A 378 33.01 37.50 -11.79
N ILE A 379 31.75 37.88 -11.73
CA ILE A 379 31.35 39.26 -11.46
C ILE A 379 31.79 39.67 -10.05
N ILE A 380 31.50 38.82 -9.03
CA ILE A 380 31.86 39.10 -7.64
C ILE A 380 33.38 39.28 -7.48
N SER A 381 34.18 38.50 -8.22
CA SER A 381 35.66 38.65 -8.17
C SER A 381 36.19 40.01 -8.68
N THR A 382 35.38 40.77 -9.42
CA THR A 382 35.73 42.13 -9.90
C THR A 382 35.25 43.22 -8.96
N LEU A 383 34.47 42.90 -7.92
CA LEU A 383 33.90 43.87 -6.98
C LEU A 383 34.76 43.93 -5.69
N ASP A 384 34.86 45.14 -5.11
CA ASP A 384 35.50 45.31 -3.78
C ASP A 384 34.47 45.07 -2.66
N VAL A 385 34.24 43.81 -2.35
CA VAL A 385 33.22 43.33 -1.39
C VAL A 385 33.86 42.55 -0.23
N LYS A 386 35.06 42.95 0.21
CA LYS A 386 35.85 42.22 1.25
C LYS A 386 35.15 42.02 2.58
N GLN A 387 34.09 42.75 2.88
CA GLN A 387 33.32 42.65 4.12
C GLN A 387 32.12 41.70 4.01
N ILE A 388 31.89 41.07 2.84
CA ILE A 388 30.76 40.18 2.60
C ILE A 388 31.25 38.77 2.44
N GLU A 389 30.68 37.88 3.21
CA GLU A 389 30.87 36.44 3.09
C GLU A 389 29.88 35.88 2.05
N PHE A 390 30.41 35.12 1.06
CA PHE A 390 29.61 34.49 0.04
C PHE A 390 29.60 32.98 0.28
N THR A 391 28.39 32.42 0.46
CA THR A 391 28.19 30.98 0.52
C THR A 391 27.55 30.51 -0.80
N VAL A 392 28.17 29.53 -1.46
CA VAL A 392 27.68 28.98 -2.72
C VAL A 392 27.18 27.58 -2.49
N ILE A 393 25.93 27.30 -2.85
CA ILE A 393 25.36 25.97 -2.84
C ILE A 393 25.21 25.47 -4.27
N LEU A 394 25.92 24.36 -4.57
CA LEU A 394 25.82 23.64 -5.84
C LEU A 394 24.79 22.51 -5.69
N GLY A 395 23.89 22.38 -6.63
CA GLY A 395 22.92 21.29 -6.63
C GLY A 395 23.52 19.94 -7.06
N LEU A 396 22.82 18.85 -6.78
CA LEU A 396 23.27 17.48 -7.10
C LEU A 396 23.48 17.22 -8.61
N GLY A 397 22.94 18.07 -9.47
CA GLY A 397 23.07 17.96 -10.92
C GLY A 397 24.12 18.90 -11.53
N TYR A 398 24.87 19.65 -10.71
CA TYR A 398 25.90 20.59 -11.15
C TYR A 398 27.12 19.90 -11.73
#